data_836c897e9d5020e764fdb41d22cb7d32
#
_entry.id   836c897e9d5020e764fdb41d22cb7d32
#
_cell.length_a   1.000
_cell.length_b   1.000
_cell.length_c   1.000
_cell.angle_alpha   90.00
_cell.angle_beta   90.00
_cell.angle_gamma   90.00
#
_symmetry.space_group_name_H-M   'P 1'
#
loop_
_entity.id
_entity.type
_entity.pdbx_description
1 polymer ?
#
loop_
_entity_poly.entity_id
_entity_poly.type
_entity_poly.pdbx_seq_one_letter_code
_entity_poly.pdbx_strand_id
1 'polypeptide(L)'
;RVAVVGSGPAGIYASDLLVKSDLDVQIDLFEKMPTPFGLIRYGVAPDHPRIKGIVQSLHNVMEKEEIRFLGNIEVGKDITVEEMRDYYDAIIFATGATADKRMGIPGEDLKGNHGAGEFVGFYDGNPNFERDWDLSAESVAVVGVGNVSLDVSRILAKTADELLVTEIPDNVYAALKKNRAKEVHV
;
A
#
# COMPACT_ATOMS: atom_id res chain seq x y z
N ARG A 1 22.44 -5.55 16.17
CA ARG A 1 21.28 -5.96 15.35
C ARG A 1 20.21 -4.88 15.38
N VAL A 2 19.59 -4.64 14.24
CA VAL A 2 18.51 -3.64 14.11
C VAL A 2 17.24 -4.32 13.60
N ALA A 3 16.11 -4.04 14.25
CA ALA A 3 14.80 -4.40 13.73
C ALA A 3 14.22 -3.22 12.94
N VAL A 4 13.73 -3.47 11.73
CA VAL A 4 12.96 -2.50 10.95
C VAL A 4 11.56 -3.05 10.78
N VAL A 5 10.54 -2.32 11.24
CA VAL A 5 9.14 -2.74 11.23
C VAL A 5 8.41 -2.03 10.09
N GLY A 6 8.06 -2.78 9.07
CA GLY A 6 7.44 -2.31 7.84
C GLY A 6 8.42 -2.35 6.67
N SER A 7 8.08 -3.13 5.64
CA SER A 7 8.86 -3.33 4.41
C SER A 7 8.36 -2.50 3.22
N GLY A 8 7.73 -1.38 3.50
CA GLY A 8 7.50 -0.35 2.49
C GLY A 8 8.81 0.36 2.09
N PRO A 9 8.77 1.30 1.13
CA PRO A 9 9.96 2.03 0.68
C PRO A 9 10.77 2.64 1.83
N ALA A 10 10.09 3.21 2.83
CA ALA A 10 10.76 3.84 3.97
C ALA A 10 11.61 2.84 4.78
N GLY A 11 11.07 1.65 5.08
CA GLY A 11 11.81 0.62 5.81
C GLY A 11 12.96 0.03 5.01
N ILE A 12 12.74 -0.23 3.71
CA ILE A 12 13.78 -0.77 2.83
C ILE A 12 14.92 0.24 2.65
N TYR A 13 14.62 1.52 2.40
CA TYR A 13 15.67 2.54 2.28
C TYR A 13 16.38 2.83 3.61
N ALA A 14 15.67 2.78 4.75
CA ALA A 14 16.31 2.88 6.05
C ALA A 14 17.30 1.73 6.25
N SER A 15 16.94 0.51 5.87
CA SER A 15 17.84 -0.66 5.88
C SER A 15 19.04 -0.46 4.96
N ASP A 16 18.81 0.03 3.74
CA ASP A 16 19.89 0.30 2.76
C ASP A 16 20.91 1.34 3.29
N LEU A 17 20.41 2.40 3.93
CA LEU A 17 21.26 3.43 4.52
C LEU A 17 22.10 2.89 5.69
N LEU A 18 21.53 2.02 6.52
CA LEU A 18 22.26 1.37 7.61
C LEU A 18 23.37 0.47 7.08
N VAL A 19 23.08 -0.35 6.07
CA VAL A 19 24.09 -1.22 5.44
C VAL A 19 25.19 -0.43 4.76
N LYS A 20 24.90 0.75 4.23
CA LYS A 20 25.89 1.65 3.61
C LYS A 20 26.70 2.49 4.62
N SER A 21 26.33 2.47 5.89
CA SER A 21 27.07 3.18 6.93
C SER A 21 28.33 2.42 7.34
N ASP A 22 29.18 3.05 8.16
CA ASP A 22 30.39 2.42 8.71
C ASP A 22 30.10 1.46 9.89
N LEU A 23 28.81 1.14 10.13
CA LEU A 23 28.39 0.25 11.20
C LEU A 23 28.36 -1.21 10.73
N ASP A 24 28.87 -2.11 11.55
CA ASP A 24 28.65 -3.55 11.38
C ASP A 24 27.22 -3.89 11.85
N VAL A 25 26.30 -4.01 10.89
CA VAL A 25 24.87 -4.19 11.21
C VAL A 25 24.31 -5.47 10.59
N GLN A 26 23.37 -6.07 11.32
CA GLN A 26 22.49 -7.11 10.81
C GLN A 26 21.05 -6.63 11.03
N ILE A 27 20.23 -6.71 9.99
CA ILE A 27 18.88 -6.12 9.97
C ILE A 27 17.84 -7.21 9.79
N ASP A 28 16.86 -7.25 10.69
CA ASP A 28 15.64 -8.01 10.52
C ASP A 28 14.52 -7.06 10.10
N LEU A 29 14.06 -7.23 8.85
CA LEU A 29 13.01 -6.42 8.23
C LEU A 29 11.66 -7.14 8.39
N PHE A 30 10.85 -6.69 9.34
CA PHE A 30 9.54 -7.25 9.67
C PHE A 30 8.44 -6.69 8.79
N GLU A 31 7.54 -7.56 8.35
CA GLU A 31 6.36 -7.16 7.59
C GLU A 31 5.15 -8.03 7.98
N LYS A 32 4.01 -7.39 8.27
CA LYS A 32 2.76 -8.10 8.58
C LYS A 32 2.17 -8.84 7.38
N MET A 33 2.44 -8.37 6.19
CA MET A 33 2.03 -9.03 4.95
C MET A 33 3.05 -10.10 4.56
N PRO A 34 2.65 -11.15 3.83
CA PRO A 34 3.60 -12.13 3.29
C PRO A 34 4.53 -11.55 2.23
N THR A 35 4.20 -10.37 1.68
CA THR A 35 4.91 -9.73 0.58
C THR A 35 5.36 -8.32 0.95
N PRO A 36 6.57 -7.89 0.52
CA PRO A 36 7.10 -6.56 0.78
C PRO A 36 6.54 -5.51 -0.17
N PHE A 37 7.08 -4.30 -0.04
CA PHE A 37 6.95 -3.09 -0.87
C PHE A 37 5.78 -2.17 -0.50
N GLY A 38 4.94 -2.52 0.49
CA GLY A 38 3.92 -1.63 1.04
C GLY A 38 3.05 -0.97 -0.04
N LEU A 39 2.96 0.36 -0.02
CA LEU A 39 2.14 1.13 -0.96
C LEU A 39 2.67 1.15 -2.41
N ILE A 40 3.89 0.70 -2.69
CA ILE A 40 4.30 0.51 -4.10
C ILE A 40 3.51 -0.66 -4.70
N ARG A 41 3.24 -1.68 -3.91
CA ARG A 41 2.42 -2.83 -4.32
C ARG A 41 0.92 -2.52 -4.24
N TYR A 42 0.46 -1.88 -3.15
CA TYR A 42 -0.95 -1.78 -2.78
C TYR A 42 -1.46 -0.35 -2.65
N GLY A 43 -0.84 0.60 -3.32
CA GLY A 43 -1.22 2.02 -3.22
C GLY A 43 -0.83 2.86 -4.44
N VAL A 44 -0.04 2.34 -5.36
CA VAL A 44 0.24 2.98 -6.66
C VAL A 44 -0.71 2.39 -7.68
N ALA A 45 -1.47 3.26 -8.34
CA ALA A 45 -2.45 2.83 -9.32
C ALA A 45 -1.82 1.90 -10.41
N PRO A 46 -2.54 0.87 -10.87
CA PRO A 46 -2.00 -0.16 -11.76
C PRO A 46 -1.52 0.38 -13.11
N ASP A 47 -2.03 1.54 -13.51
CA ASP A 47 -1.64 2.22 -14.76
C ASP A 47 -0.43 3.18 -14.61
N HIS A 48 0.34 3.03 -13.51
CA HIS A 48 1.62 3.70 -13.31
C HIS A 48 2.83 2.72 -13.36
N PRO A 49 3.10 2.05 -14.47
CA PRO A 49 4.13 1.02 -14.55
C PRO A 49 5.54 1.53 -14.24
N ARG A 50 5.83 2.81 -14.54
CA ARG A 50 7.14 3.42 -14.24
C ARG A 50 7.38 3.54 -12.73
N ILE A 51 6.36 3.92 -11.96
CA ILE A 51 6.47 4.05 -10.50
C ILE A 51 6.59 2.66 -9.89
N LYS A 52 5.78 1.71 -10.35
CA LYS A 52 5.87 0.31 -9.91
C LYS A 52 7.22 -0.34 -10.26
N GLY A 53 7.90 0.12 -11.29
CA GLY A 53 9.25 -0.35 -11.66
C GLY A 53 10.34 -0.11 -10.60
N ILE A 54 10.11 0.76 -9.59
CA ILE A 54 11.02 0.93 -8.45
C ILE A 54 11.17 -0.36 -7.63
N VAL A 55 10.23 -1.30 -7.74
CA VAL A 55 10.26 -2.60 -7.06
C VAL A 55 11.59 -3.33 -7.32
N GLN A 56 12.13 -3.25 -8.54
CA GLN A 56 13.42 -3.88 -8.84
C GLN A 56 14.56 -3.31 -7.99
N SER A 57 14.59 -1.98 -7.80
CA SER A 57 15.60 -1.33 -6.96
C SER A 57 15.42 -1.71 -5.48
N LEU A 58 14.19 -1.77 -5.00
CA LEU A 58 13.89 -2.18 -3.63
C LEU A 58 14.23 -3.66 -3.41
N HIS A 59 13.99 -4.50 -4.39
CA HIS A 59 14.36 -5.92 -4.35
C HIS A 59 15.87 -6.10 -4.22
N ASN A 60 16.65 -5.37 -5.03
CA ASN A 60 18.12 -5.42 -4.97
C ASN A 60 18.66 -5.00 -3.58
N VAL A 61 17.96 -4.10 -2.89
CA VAL A 61 18.32 -3.77 -1.50
C VAL A 61 18.06 -4.95 -0.57
N MET A 62 16.90 -5.58 -0.72
CA MET A 62 16.51 -6.71 0.15
C MET A 62 17.34 -7.98 -0.06
N GLU A 63 18.05 -8.10 -1.19
CA GLU A 63 18.97 -9.22 -1.48
C GLU A 63 20.35 -9.09 -0.80
N LYS A 64 20.61 -8.00 -0.08
CA LYS A 64 21.84 -7.83 0.67
C LYS A 64 21.93 -8.81 1.83
N GLU A 65 23.11 -9.37 2.06
CA GLU A 65 23.36 -10.40 3.09
C GLU A 65 23.07 -9.92 4.51
N GLU A 66 23.16 -8.62 4.74
CA GLU A 66 22.91 -7.98 6.04
C GLU A 66 21.40 -7.87 6.36
N ILE A 67 20.52 -8.04 5.36
CA ILE A 67 19.08 -7.85 5.50
C ILE A 67 18.35 -9.19 5.42
N ARG A 68 17.67 -9.55 6.50
CA ARG A 68 16.78 -10.71 6.55
C ARG A 68 15.32 -10.24 6.53
N PHE A 69 14.57 -10.65 5.51
CA PHE A 69 13.14 -10.38 5.43
C PHE A 69 12.33 -11.40 6.25
N LEU A 70 11.44 -10.89 7.09
CA LEU A 70 10.54 -11.65 7.96
C LEU A 70 9.09 -11.22 7.66
N GLY A 71 8.53 -11.81 6.62
CA GLY A 71 7.14 -11.58 6.22
C GLY A 71 6.14 -12.38 7.04
N ASN A 72 4.88 -11.91 7.03
CA ASN A 72 3.77 -12.51 7.78
C ASN A 72 4.00 -12.53 9.31
N ILE A 73 4.67 -11.48 9.82
CA ILE A 73 4.88 -11.26 11.25
C ILE A 73 4.38 -9.86 11.62
N GLU A 74 3.33 -9.79 12.40
CA GLU A 74 2.73 -8.54 12.87
C GLU A 74 3.32 -8.17 14.24
N VAL A 75 4.17 -7.13 14.26
CA VAL A 75 4.71 -6.59 15.52
C VAL A 75 3.59 -5.95 16.32
N GLY A 76 3.51 -6.31 17.58
CA GLY A 76 2.42 -5.97 18.50
C GLY A 76 1.38 -7.07 18.66
N LYS A 77 1.44 -8.11 17.82
CA LYS A 77 0.56 -9.28 17.88
C LYS A 77 1.34 -10.59 17.98
N ASP A 78 2.22 -10.86 17.00
CA ASP A 78 3.01 -12.10 16.95
C ASP A 78 4.30 -11.98 17.76
N ILE A 79 4.82 -10.77 17.90
CA ILE A 79 5.94 -10.40 18.77
C ILE A 79 5.69 -9.00 19.33
N THR A 80 5.88 -8.80 20.63
CA THR A 80 5.73 -7.48 21.26
C THR A 80 6.99 -6.63 21.11
N VAL A 81 6.83 -5.30 21.24
CA VAL A 81 7.99 -4.38 21.22
C VAL A 81 8.90 -4.61 22.43
N GLU A 82 8.33 -5.00 23.54
CA GLU A 82 9.06 -5.35 24.78
C GLU A 82 9.97 -6.55 24.52
N GLU A 83 9.46 -7.62 23.95
CA GLU A 83 10.26 -8.80 23.58
C GLU A 83 11.36 -8.44 22.55
N MET A 84 11.05 -7.60 21.58
CA MET A 84 12.05 -7.17 20.59
C MET A 84 13.24 -6.46 21.24
N ARG A 85 13.05 -5.73 22.33
CA ARG A 85 14.14 -5.03 23.05
C ARG A 85 15.22 -5.96 23.60
N ASP A 86 14.89 -7.23 23.83
CA ASP A 86 15.85 -8.22 24.32
C ASP A 86 16.77 -8.75 23.19
N TYR A 87 16.42 -8.52 21.92
CA TYR A 87 17.12 -9.07 20.77
C TYR A 87 17.78 -8.03 19.86
N TYR A 88 17.35 -6.76 19.94
CA TYR A 88 17.74 -5.69 19.05
C TYR A 88 18.29 -4.47 19.80
N ASP A 89 19.41 -3.95 19.32
CA ASP A 89 20.03 -2.71 19.83
C ASP A 89 19.22 -1.46 19.43
N ALA A 90 18.45 -1.55 18.32
CA ALA A 90 17.58 -0.49 17.84
C ALA A 90 16.37 -1.07 17.11
N ILE A 91 15.24 -0.35 17.20
CA ILE A 91 13.99 -0.67 16.48
C ILE A 91 13.55 0.57 15.69
N ILE A 92 13.36 0.42 14.40
CA ILE A 92 12.89 1.48 13.49
C ILE A 92 11.47 1.14 13.04
N PHE A 93 10.52 2.04 13.30
CA PHE A 93 9.15 1.88 12.84
C PHE A 93 8.95 2.63 11.51
N ALA A 94 8.61 1.88 10.46
CA ALA A 94 8.32 2.36 9.11
C ALA A 94 7.00 1.78 8.59
N THR A 95 6.00 1.73 9.47
CA THR A 95 4.74 1.01 9.28
C THR A 95 3.76 1.65 8.30
N GLY A 96 4.04 2.88 7.87
CA GLY A 96 3.14 3.65 7.01
C GLY A 96 1.84 4.07 7.69
N ALA A 97 0.87 4.51 6.88
CA ALA A 97 -0.48 4.83 7.33
C ALA A 97 -1.42 3.68 6.92
N THR A 98 -2.21 3.19 7.87
CA THR A 98 -3.10 2.03 7.69
C THR A 98 -4.58 2.38 7.62
N ALA A 99 -4.93 3.66 7.87
CA ALA A 99 -6.31 4.11 7.88
C ALA A 99 -6.42 5.50 7.22
N ASP A 100 -7.56 5.72 6.57
CA ASP A 100 -7.91 7.02 6.03
C ASP A 100 -8.22 8.01 7.16
N LYS A 101 -7.81 9.27 6.96
CA LYS A 101 -8.09 10.32 7.91
C LYS A 101 -9.51 10.83 7.71
N ARG A 102 -10.29 10.88 8.78
CA ARG A 102 -11.61 11.51 8.77
C ARG A 102 -11.50 13.02 8.57
N MET A 103 -12.41 13.56 7.77
CA MET A 103 -12.48 15.02 7.50
C MET A 103 -13.24 15.76 8.58
N GLY A 104 -14.15 15.09 9.30
CA GLY A 104 -14.99 15.69 10.34
C GLY A 104 -16.06 16.63 9.78
N ILE A 105 -16.54 16.38 8.58
CA ILE A 105 -17.58 17.19 7.92
C ILE A 105 -18.96 16.53 7.99
N PRO A 106 -20.06 17.30 7.96
CA PRO A 106 -21.40 16.74 7.90
C PRO A 106 -21.58 15.82 6.69
N GLY A 107 -22.16 14.64 6.92
CA GLY A 107 -22.41 13.66 5.85
C GLY A 107 -21.27 12.65 5.62
N GLU A 108 -20.15 12.78 6.32
CA GLU A 108 -19.04 11.82 6.20
C GLU A 108 -19.44 10.38 6.55
N ASP A 109 -20.43 10.19 7.41
CA ASP A 109 -20.93 8.87 7.82
C ASP A 109 -22.08 8.34 6.93
N LEU A 110 -22.44 9.04 5.86
CA LEU A 110 -23.50 8.60 4.97
C LEU A 110 -23.05 7.39 4.13
N LYS A 111 -24.02 6.52 3.82
CA LYS A 111 -23.79 5.38 2.92
C LYS A 111 -23.31 5.89 1.55
N GLY A 112 -22.27 5.25 1.02
CA GLY A 112 -21.65 5.60 -0.27
C GLY A 112 -20.50 6.58 -0.13
N ASN A 113 -20.19 7.04 1.09
CA ASN A 113 -18.93 7.72 1.37
C ASN A 113 -17.87 6.70 1.79
N HIS A 114 -16.71 6.73 1.14
CA HIS A 114 -15.62 5.80 1.34
C HIS A 114 -14.29 6.54 1.44
N GLY A 115 -13.37 5.99 2.21
CA GLY A 115 -11.99 6.45 2.21
C GLY A 115 -11.29 6.11 0.89
N ALA A 116 -10.47 7.02 0.39
CA ALA A 116 -9.72 6.79 -0.86
C ALA A 116 -8.78 5.57 -0.74
N GLY A 117 -8.19 5.34 0.44
CA GLY A 117 -7.34 4.19 0.70
C GLY A 117 -8.05 2.85 0.60
N GLU A 118 -9.35 2.80 0.93
CA GLU A 118 -10.18 1.60 0.76
C GLU A 118 -10.34 1.25 -0.73
N PHE A 119 -10.67 2.24 -1.57
CA PHE A 119 -10.82 2.02 -3.00
C PHE A 119 -9.48 1.69 -3.68
N VAL A 120 -8.39 2.35 -3.26
CA VAL A 120 -7.03 2.04 -3.69
C VAL A 120 -6.66 0.60 -3.32
N GLY A 121 -6.91 0.20 -2.07
CA GLY A 121 -6.68 -1.17 -1.62
C GLY A 121 -7.48 -2.19 -2.42
N PHE A 122 -8.73 -1.86 -2.79
CA PHE A 122 -9.55 -2.69 -3.64
C PHE A 122 -8.94 -2.87 -5.04
N TYR A 123 -8.64 -1.78 -5.76
CA TYR A 123 -8.18 -1.93 -7.15
C TYR A 123 -6.75 -2.47 -7.26
N ASP A 124 -5.91 -2.31 -6.25
CA ASP A 124 -4.59 -2.92 -6.17
C ASP A 124 -4.62 -4.36 -5.60
N GLY A 125 -5.80 -4.88 -5.28
CA GLY A 125 -5.98 -6.26 -4.80
C GLY A 125 -5.35 -6.53 -3.44
N ASN A 126 -5.30 -5.52 -2.55
CA ASN A 126 -4.79 -5.68 -1.20
C ASN A 126 -5.71 -6.64 -0.41
N PRO A 127 -5.21 -7.77 0.10
CA PRO A 127 -6.04 -8.79 0.75
C PRO A 127 -6.68 -8.35 2.07
N ASN A 128 -6.26 -7.21 2.64
CA ASN A 128 -6.85 -6.65 3.87
C ASN A 128 -8.07 -5.77 3.59
N PHE A 129 -8.45 -5.57 2.33
CA PHE A 129 -9.62 -4.77 1.93
C PHE A 129 -10.68 -5.64 1.28
N GLU A 130 -11.89 -5.09 1.13
CA GLU A 130 -13.00 -5.75 0.48
C GLU A 130 -12.63 -6.15 -0.95
N ARG A 131 -13.05 -7.35 -1.34
CA ARG A 131 -12.78 -7.89 -2.69
C ARG A 131 -13.80 -7.46 -3.72
N ASP A 132 -14.96 -6.98 -3.26
CA ASP A 132 -16.04 -6.46 -4.07
C ASP A 132 -16.23 -4.97 -3.77
N TRP A 133 -16.63 -4.20 -4.78
CA TRP A 133 -16.88 -2.77 -4.65
C TRP A 133 -18.15 -2.39 -5.38
N ASP A 134 -19.02 -1.60 -4.73
CA ASP A 134 -20.24 -1.09 -5.36
C ASP A 134 -19.90 0.06 -6.32
N LEU A 135 -19.98 -0.21 -7.62
CA LEU A 135 -19.77 0.75 -8.71
C LEU A 135 -21.07 1.10 -9.43
N SER A 136 -22.21 1.01 -8.73
CA SER A 136 -23.55 1.26 -9.31
C SER A 136 -23.90 2.75 -9.44
N ALA A 137 -23.16 3.66 -8.80
CA ALA A 137 -23.39 5.09 -8.86
C ALA A 137 -23.08 5.65 -10.27
N GLU A 138 -24.00 6.49 -10.79
CA GLU A 138 -23.82 7.15 -12.09
C GLU A 138 -23.00 8.47 -12.00
N SER A 139 -22.99 9.08 -10.82
CA SER A 139 -22.20 10.28 -10.52
C SER A 139 -21.38 10.05 -9.26
N VAL A 140 -20.09 10.28 -9.32
CA VAL A 140 -19.14 10.07 -8.22
C VAL A 140 -18.40 11.36 -7.95
N ALA A 141 -18.31 11.76 -6.67
CA ALA A 141 -17.47 12.86 -6.24
C ALA A 141 -16.20 12.34 -5.58
N VAL A 142 -15.05 12.86 -5.99
CA VAL A 142 -13.74 12.57 -5.38
C VAL A 142 -13.23 13.83 -4.72
N VAL A 143 -13.18 13.84 -3.38
CA VAL A 143 -12.80 15.03 -2.61
C VAL A 143 -11.29 15.08 -2.45
N GLY A 144 -10.65 16.03 -3.12
CA GLY A 144 -9.21 16.26 -3.08
C GLY A 144 -8.61 16.45 -4.47
N VAL A 145 -7.43 17.07 -4.53
CA VAL A 145 -6.68 17.36 -5.77
C VAL A 145 -5.23 16.83 -5.73
N GLY A 146 -4.97 15.91 -4.82
CA GLY A 146 -3.67 15.22 -4.72
C GLY A 146 -3.55 14.05 -5.67
N ASN A 147 -2.38 13.42 -5.71
CA ASN A 147 -2.09 12.29 -6.61
C ASN A 147 -3.10 11.14 -6.44
N VAL A 148 -3.49 10.80 -5.20
CA VAL A 148 -4.44 9.71 -4.92
C VAL A 148 -5.81 10.03 -5.50
N SER A 149 -6.32 11.25 -5.32
CA SER A 149 -7.63 11.64 -5.87
C SER A 149 -7.65 11.63 -7.40
N LEU A 150 -6.54 12.04 -8.03
CA LEU A 150 -6.39 11.95 -9.48
C LEU A 150 -6.33 10.49 -9.97
N ASP A 151 -5.64 9.62 -9.24
CA ASP A 151 -5.58 8.18 -9.53
C ASP A 151 -6.96 7.54 -9.42
N VAL A 152 -7.68 7.78 -8.31
CA VAL A 152 -9.04 7.31 -8.09
C VAL A 152 -9.97 7.77 -9.21
N SER A 153 -9.94 9.06 -9.53
CA SER A 153 -10.78 9.64 -10.59
C SER A 153 -10.49 9.02 -11.95
N ARG A 154 -9.22 8.81 -12.26
CA ARG A 154 -8.79 8.21 -13.53
C ARG A 154 -9.21 6.74 -13.63
N ILE A 155 -9.06 5.94 -12.56
CA ILE A 155 -9.50 4.54 -12.54
C ILE A 155 -11.02 4.44 -12.70
N LEU A 156 -11.79 5.34 -12.08
CA LEU A 156 -13.25 5.39 -12.23
C LEU A 156 -13.69 5.81 -13.64
N ALA A 157 -12.91 6.66 -14.31
CA ALA A 157 -13.24 7.18 -15.64
C ALA A 157 -12.81 6.25 -16.79
N LYS A 158 -11.84 5.35 -16.54
CA LYS A 158 -11.38 4.37 -17.54
C LYS A 158 -12.36 3.21 -17.70
N THR A 159 -12.37 2.65 -18.89
CA THR A 159 -13.02 1.35 -19.12
C THR A 159 -12.16 0.24 -18.49
N ALA A 160 -12.78 -0.85 -18.06
CA ALA A 160 -12.05 -1.99 -17.52
C ALA A 160 -11.04 -2.56 -18.54
N ASP A 161 -11.40 -2.53 -19.84
CA ASP A 161 -10.56 -3.07 -20.92
C ASP A 161 -9.25 -2.28 -21.10
N GLU A 162 -9.25 -0.98 -20.81
CA GLU A 162 -8.00 -0.17 -20.84
C GLU A 162 -7.02 -0.58 -19.74
N LEU A 163 -7.51 -1.25 -18.70
CA LEU A 163 -6.68 -1.70 -17.57
C LEU A 163 -6.16 -3.13 -17.73
N LEU A 164 -6.60 -3.89 -18.76
CA LEU A 164 -6.14 -5.26 -19.02
C LEU A 164 -4.64 -5.37 -19.30
N VAL A 165 -4.01 -4.27 -19.71
CA VAL A 165 -2.55 -4.22 -19.94
C VAL A 165 -1.77 -3.97 -18.66
N THR A 166 -2.45 -3.89 -17.53
CA THR A 166 -1.89 -3.67 -16.19
C THR A 166 -2.00 -4.95 -15.34
N GLU A 167 -1.57 -4.86 -14.10
CA GLU A 167 -1.60 -5.99 -13.15
C GLU A 167 -2.89 -6.07 -12.30
N ILE A 168 -4.01 -5.47 -12.77
CA ILE A 168 -5.25 -5.53 -12.00
C ILE A 168 -5.71 -6.98 -11.78
N PRO A 169 -6.22 -7.32 -10.58
CA PRO A 169 -6.80 -8.63 -10.31
C PRO A 169 -8.08 -8.88 -11.11
N ASP A 170 -8.38 -10.16 -11.40
CA ASP A 170 -9.57 -10.55 -12.15
C ASP A 170 -10.88 -10.07 -11.52
N ASN A 171 -10.99 -10.09 -10.19
CA ASN A 171 -12.17 -9.58 -9.48
C ASN A 171 -12.34 -8.07 -9.65
N VAL A 172 -11.26 -7.31 -9.67
CA VAL A 172 -11.27 -5.85 -9.92
C VAL A 172 -11.71 -5.58 -11.35
N TYR A 173 -11.13 -6.28 -12.33
CA TYR A 173 -11.57 -6.18 -13.72
C TYR A 173 -13.07 -6.47 -13.86
N ALA A 174 -13.54 -7.58 -13.26
CA ALA A 174 -14.95 -7.95 -13.31
C ALA A 174 -15.88 -6.91 -12.66
N ALA A 175 -15.45 -6.26 -11.59
CA ALA A 175 -16.19 -5.17 -10.96
C ALA A 175 -16.20 -3.90 -11.83
N LEU A 176 -15.04 -3.49 -12.34
CA LEU A 176 -14.92 -2.32 -13.22
C LEU A 176 -15.70 -2.46 -14.53
N LYS A 177 -15.89 -3.68 -15.04
CA LYS A 177 -16.83 -3.94 -16.19
C LYS A 177 -18.26 -3.57 -15.88
N LYS A 178 -18.66 -3.52 -14.61
CA LYS A 178 -19.99 -3.15 -14.15
C LYS A 178 -20.09 -1.68 -13.71
N ASN A 179 -18.99 -0.93 -13.80
CA ASN A 179 -18.95 0.48 -13.43
C ASN A 179 -19.96 1.29 -14.24
N ARG A 180 -20.83 2.01 -13.54
CA ARG A 180 -21.90 2.82 -14.12
C ARG A 180 -21.60 4.32 -14.09
N ALA A 181 -20.45 4.73 -13.57
CA ALA A 181 -20.08 6.14 -13.49
C ALA A 181 -20.09 6.79 -14.89
N LYS A 182 -20.86 7.85 -15.02
CA LYS A 182 -20.95 8.72 -16.21
C LYS A 182 -20.26 10.04 -15.96
N GLU A 183 -20.21 10.43 -14.69
CA GLU A 183 -19.62 11.68 -14.24
C GLU A 183 -18.73 11.42 -13.04
N VAL A 184 -17.51 11.95 -13.07
CA VAL A 184 -16.57 11.94 -11.96
C VAL A 184 -16.17 13.39 -11.68
N HIS A 185 -16.57 13.89 -10.53
CA HIS A 185 -16.28 15.25 -10.06
C HIS A 185 -15.08 15.22 -9.12
N VAL A 186 -14.12 16.14 -9.31
CA VAL A 186 -12.91 16.27 -8.50
C VAL A 186 -12.85 17.64 -7.86
#